data_56bf15fa531b16e6a0114e52d78572c0
#
_entry.id   56bf15fa531b16e6a0114e52d78572c0
#
_cell.length_a   1.000
_cell.length_b   1.000
_cell.length_c   1.000
_cell.angle_alpha   90.00
_cell.angle_beta   90.00
_cell.angle_gamma   90.00
#
_symmetry.space_group_name_H-M   'P 1'
#
loop_
_entity.id
_entity.type
_entity.pdbx_description
1 polymer ?
#
loop_
_entity_poly.entity_id
_entity_poly.type
_entity_poly.pdbx_seq_one_letter_code
_entity_poly.pdbx_strand_id
1 'polypeptide(L)' 'MAQFEQFEVWRLNGERWEFAASFPDFEIASAVARSRGRGVRLLHVTYDNGTPVTQEVLFEIGSPREHP' A
#
# COMPACT_ATOMS: atom_id res chain seq x y z
N MET A 1 -17.13 -18.10 -3.08
CA MET A 1 -16.06 -17.63 -2.85
C MET A 1 -15.88 -16.28 -3.21
N ALA A 2 -15.50 -15.46 -2.44
CA ALA A 2 -15.35 -14.11 -2.71
C ALA A 2 -13.90 -13.73 -2.67
N GLN A 3 -13.32 -13.60 -3.83
CA GLN A 3 -11.95 -13.21 -3.92
C GLN A 3 -11.89 -11.87 -4.62
N PHE A 4 -11.15 -10.93 -4.10
CA PHE A 4 -11.04 -9.63 -4.73
C PHE A 4 -9.69 -9.01 -4.40
N GLU A 5 -9.31 -7.98 -5.16
CA GLU A 5 -8.03 -7.34 -5.03
C GLU A 5 -8.21 -5.91 -4.59
N GLN A 6 -7.27 -5.42 -3.81
CA GLN A 6 -7.26 -4.05 -3.40
C GLN A 6 -5.84 -3.54 -3.51
N PHE A 7 -5.71 -2.23 -3.71
CA PHE A 7 -4.39 -1.59 -3.71
C PHE A 7 -4.37 -0.70 -2.48
N GLU A 8 -3.47 -1.00 -1.56
CA GLU A 8 -3.46 -0.35 -0.26
C GLU A 8 -2.32 0.63 -0.16
N VAL A 9 -2.60 1.81 0.36
CA VAL A 9 -1.61 2.84 0.58
C VAL A 9 -1.30 2.82 2.07
N TRP A 10 -0.03 2.65 2.39
CA TRP A 10 0.42 2.63 3.77
C TRP A 10 1.41 3.76 3.96
N ARG A 11 1.46 4.33 5.13
CA ARG A 11 2.37 5.43 5.40
C ARG A 11 3.24 5.10 6.57
N LEU A 12 4.43 5.67 6.60
CA LEU A 12 5.36 5.42 7.68
C LEU A 12 5.14 6.48 8.76
N ASN A 13 4.96 6.05 9.99
CA ASN A 13 4.77 6.95 11.10
C ASN A 13 5.82 6.54 12.13
N GLY A 14 6.93 7.27 12.18
CA GLY A 14 8.05 6.87 13.01
C GLY A 14 8.67 5.63 12.40
N GLU A 15 8.62 4.53 13.13
CA GLU A 15 9.15 3.30 12.63
C GLU A 15 8.07 2.30 12.29
N ARG A 16 6.83 2.72 12.23
CA ARG A 16 5.73 1.81 12.00
C ARG A 16 5.01 2.14 10.74
N TRP A 17 4.62 1.12 9.99
CA TRP A 17 3.81 1.32 8.81
C TRP A 17 2.35 1.24 9.20
N GLU A 18 1.59 2.24 8.79
CA GLU A 18 0.18 2.32 9.13
C GLU A 18 -0.66 2.34 7.89
N PHE A 19 -1.77 1.65 7.92
CA PHE A 19 -2.71 1.64 6.81
C PHE A 19 -3.32 3.02 6.66
N ALA A 20 -3.36 3.53 5.46
CA ALA A 20 -3.93 4.84 5.20
C ALA A 20 -5.21 4.77 4.38
N ALA A 21 -5.22 4.00 3.32
CA ALA A 21 -6.40 3.92 2.45
C ALA A 21 -6.29 2.73 1.53
N SER A 22 -7.41 2.29 0.96
CA SER A 22 -7.38 1.24 -0.02
C SER A 22 -8.30 1.59 -1.17
N PHE A 23 -7.98 1.10 -2.36
CA PHE A 23 -8.72 1.40 -3.57
C PHE A 23 -8.76 0.17 -4.45
N PRO A 24 -9.81 -0.02 -5.22
CA PRO A 24 -9.87 -1.16 -6.14
C PRO A 24 -9.10 -0.91 -7.44
N ASP A 25 -8.63 0.33 -7.67
CA ASP A 25 -8.02 0.71 -8.91
C ASP A 25 -6.57 1.12 -8.67
N PHE A 26 -5.65 0.51 -9.38
CA PHE A 26 -4.24 0.80 -9.23
C PHE A 26 -3.93 2.27 -9.54
N GLU A 27 -4.53 2.82 -10.59
CA GLU A 27 -4.19 4.18 -10.96
C GLU A 27 -4.60 5.18 -9.90
N ILE A 28 -5.75 4.99 -9.29
CA ILE A 28 -6.19 5.88 -8.24
C ILE A 28 -5.29 5.72 -7.02
N ALA A 29 -5.00 4.48 -6.64
CA ALA A 29 -4.16 4.22 -5.48
C ALA A 29 -2.76 4.79 -5.69
N SER A 30 -2.23 4.65 -6.89
CA SER A 30 -0.91 5.14 -7.21
C SER A 30 -0.86 6.66 -7.12
N ALA A 31 -1.89 7.34 -7.63
CA ALA A 31 -1.94 8.79 -7.57
C ALA A 31 -2.02 9.27 -6.12
N VAL A 32 -2.80 8.59 -5.30
CA VAL A 32 -2.91 8.95 -3.89
C VAL A 32 -1.57 8.74 -3.18
N ALA A 33 -0.92 7.62 -3.45
CA ALA A 33 0.36 7.33 -2.83
C ALA A 33 1.39 8.40 -3.19
N ARG A 34 1.43 8.79 -4.48
CA ARG A 34 2.42 9.76 -4.90
C ARG A 34 2.13 11.14 -4.34
N SER A 35 0.86 11.46 -4.14
CA SER A 35 0.51 12.77 -3.60
C SER A 35 0.85 12.90 -2.14
N ARG A 36 1.05 11.78 -1.43
CA ARG A 36 1.37 11.87 -0.03
C ARG A 36 2.84 12.17 0.19
N GLY A 37 3.66 11.96 -0.81
CA GLY A 37 5.05 12.32 -0.70
C GLY A 37 5.92 11.20 -0.18
N ARG A 38 6.62 11.40 0.94
CA ARG A 38 7.59 10.42 1.38
C ARG A 38 7.03 9.49 2.43
N GLY A 39 7.68 8.37 2.63
CA GLY A 39 7.28 7.42 3.64
C GLY A 39 5.97 6.75 3.28
N VAL A 40 5.82 6.35 2.03
CA VAL A 40 4.60 5.75 1.55
C VAL A 40 4.91 4.45 0.83
N ARG A 41 4.05 3.47 1.00
CA ARG A 41 4.15 2.20 0.30
C ARG A 41 2.84 1.91 -0.37
N LEU A 42 2.89 1.35 -1.57
CA LEU A 42 1.68 0.89 -2.25
C LEU A 42 1.76 -0.63 -2.34
N LEU A 43 0.74 -1.30 -1.85
CA LEU A 43 0.68 -2.75 -1.86
C LEU A 43 -0.48 -3.24 -2.69
N HIS A 44 -0.28 -4.37 -3.33
CA HIS A 44 -1.35 -5.08 -4.01
C HIS A 44 -1.71 -6.26 -3.10
N VAL A 45 -2.94 -6.32 -2.67
CA VAL A 45 -3.38 -7.33 -1.71
C VAL A 45 -4.56 -8.08 -2.28
N THR A 46 -4.51 -9.40 -2.22
CA THR A 46 -5.62 -10.23 -2.64
C THR A 46 -6.31 -10.78 -1.40
N TYR A 47 -7.62 -10.65 -1.36
CA TYR A 47 -8.41 -11.14 -0.25
C TYR A 47 -9.26 -12.31 -0.68
N ASP A 48 -9.46 -13.26 0.22
CA ASP A 48 -10.33 -14.39 -0.04
C ASP A 48 -11.26 -14.48 1.13
N ASN A 49 -12.55 -14.22 0.92
CA ASN A 49 -13.55 -14.22 1.97
C ASN A 49 -13.15 -13.26 3.09
N GLY A 50 -12.64 -12.11 2.74
CA GLY A 50 -12.30 -11.09 3.72
C GLY A 50 -10.96 -11.26 4.39
N THR A 51 -10.23 -12.30 4.04
CA THR A 51 -8.92 -12.53 4.65
C THR A 51 -7.83 -12.30 3.61
N PRO A 52 -6.81 -11.52 3.93
CA PRO A 52 -5.73 -11.30 2.96
C PRO A 52 -4.94 -12.58 2.78
N VAL A 53 -4.76 -13.00 1.54
CA VAL A 53 -4.02 -14.22 1.24
C VAL A 53 -2.71 -13.94 0.52
N THR A 54 -2.57 -12.80 -0.16
CA THR A 54 -1.28 -12.43 -0.73
C THR A 54 -1.09 -10.93 -0.58
N GLN A 55 0.15 -10.51 -0.47
CA GLN A 55 0.50 -9.11 -0.40
C GLN A 55 1.76 -8.90 -1.17
N GLU A 56 1.83 -7.83 -1.92
CA GLU A 56 3.01 -7.54 -2.69
C GLU A 56 3.26 -6.05 -2.66
N VAL A 57 4.45 -5.61 -2.29
CA VAL A 57 4.79 -4.19 -2.30
C VAL A 57 5.13 -3.82 -3.72
N LEU A 58 4.33 -2.92 -4.31
CA LEU A 58 4.56 -2.51 -5.68
C LEU A 58 5.61 -1.41 -5.75
N PHE A 59 5.58 -0.47 -4.84
CA PHE A 59 6.65 0.52 -4.77
C PHE A 59 6.64 1.21 -3.40
N GLU A 60 7.72 1.90 -3.10
CA GLU A 60 7.89 2.56 -1.85
C GLU A 60 8.54 3.88 -2.15
N ILE A 61 8.09 4.97 -1.56
CA ILE A 61 8.59 6.29 -1.83
C ILE A 61 9.23 6.87 -0.59
N GLY A 62 10.49 7.24 -0.70
CA GLY A 62 11.13 7.99 0.35
C GLY A 62 11.26 7.31 1.69
N SER A 63 11.62 6.04 1.69
CA SER A 63 11.79 5.33 2.93
C SER A 63 12.98 5.90 3.66
N PRO A 64 12.84 6.24 4.93
CA PRO A 64 13.94 6.82 5.65
C PRO A 64 15.10 5.90 5.85
N ARG A 65 14.97 4.61 5.68
CA ARG A 65 16.02 3.79 5.85
C ARG A 65 16.87 3.71 4.71
N GLU A 66 16.58 4.25 3.66
CA GLU A 66 17.34 4.19 2.60
C GLU A 66 18.46 4.97 2.72
N HIS A 67 19.38 4.89 2.52
CA HIS A 67 20.43 5.66 2.48
C HIS A 67 21.46 5.00 2.88
N PRO A 68 22.35 5.25 2.69
CA PRO A 68 23.48 4.68 3.06
C PRO A 68 24.00 5.10 3.95
#